data_e68b543a80c6a7b0698b8973eb4a33a9
#
_entry.id   e68b543a80c6a7b0698b8973eb4a33a9
#
_cell.length_a   1.000
_cell.length_b   1.000
_cell.length_c   1.000
_cell.angle_alpha   90.00
_cell.angle_beta   90.00
_cell.angle_gamma   90.00
#
_symmetry.space_group_name_H-M   'P 1'
#
loop_
_entity.id
_entity.type
_entity.pdbx_description
1 polymer ?
#
loop_
_entity_poly.entity_id
_entity_poly.type
_entity_poly.pdbx_seq_one_letter_code
_entity_poly.pdbx_strand_id
1 'polypeptide(L)'
;PVECVPNLIVTSSPMPTLPAPGGVVAALSQFPLTVNPRLAGIKTLNRLEQVMASREFSGEEFELIMANADGQLLEGTRTNLIVRMESEWVTPPVESLAVAGVMRQYALECLRASGHTIREQIIQPALLSSPGLRGLYLVNSVVGIVAVRRLGSVDLPVDDGLETICDPLKTLE
;
A
#
# COMPACT_ATOMS: atom_id res chain seq x y z
N PRO A 1 -8.36 -35.00 -11.09
CA PRO A 1 -8.65 -33.64 -10.72
C PRO A 1 -10.07 -33.32 -11.22
N VAL A 2 -10.95 -32.93 -10.29
CA VAL A 2 -12.27 -32.43 -10.68
C VAL A 2 -12.05 -31.09 -11.37
N GLU A 3 -12.55 -30.92 -12.58
CA GLU A 3 -12.52 -29.68 -13.32
C GLU A 3 -13.36 -28.66 -12.52
N CYS A 4 -12.67 -27.70 -11.88
CA CYS A 4 -13.34 -26.70 -11.06
C CYS A 4 -13.73 -25.52 -11.96
N VAL A 5 -15.02 -25.36 -12.22
CA VAL A 5 -15.54 -24.18 -12.91
C VAL A 5 -15.74 -23.08 -11.88
N PRO A 6 -15.01 -21.95 -11.99
CA PRO A 6 -15.17 -20.84 -11.04
C PRO A 6 -16.51 -20.14 -11.23
N ASN A 7 -17.07 -19.63 -10.12
CA ASN A 7 -18.21 -18.72 -10.16
C ASN A 7 -17.71 -17.28 -10.26
N LEU A 8 -18.26 -16.52 -11.21
CA LEU A 8 -18.03 -15.08 -11.32
C LEU A 8 -19.27 -14.35 -10.77
N ILE A 9 -19.05 -13.54 -9.72
CA ILE A 9 -20.06 -12.66 -9.16
C ILE A 9 -19.61 -11.22 -9.40
N VAL A 10 -20.44 -10.44 -10.08
CA VAL A 10 -20.22 -9.02 -10.36
C VAL A 10 -21.23 -8.19 -9.58
N THR A 11 -20.74 -7.26 -8.78
CA THR A 11 -21.57 -6.30 -8.05
C THR A 11 -21.08 -4.88 -8.35
N SER A 12 -22.00 -3.91 -8.27
CA SER A 12 -21.64 -2.49 -8.36
C SER A 12 -22.02 -1.77 -7.06
N SER A 13 -21.22 -0.80 -6.67
CA SER A 13 -21.47 0.06 -5.51
C SER A 13 -21.00 1.49 -5.83
N PRO A 14 -21.51 2.52 -5.13
CA PRO A 14 -20.97 3.86 -5.25
C PRO A 14 -19.45 3.89 -4.95
N MET A 15 -18.71 4.72 -5.68
CA MET A 15 -17.31 4.99 -5.35
C MET A 15 -17.20 5.56 -3.95
N PRO A 16 -16.22 5.12 -3.16
CA PRO A 16 -15.93 5.76 -1.88
C PRO A 16 -15.47 7.21 -2.11
N THR A 17 -15.68 8.06 -1.11
CA THR A 17 -15.13 9.42 -1.13
C THR A 17 -13.60 9.35 -1.18
N LEU A 18 -13.01 9.95 -2.20
CA LEU A 18 -11.57 10.05 -2.31
C LEU A 18 -11.04 11.04 -1.28
N PRO A 19 -9.84 10.82 -0.72
CA PRO A 19 -9.24 11.76 0.20
C PRO A 19 -8.97 13.12 -0.47
N ALA A 20 -9.03 14.18 0.32
CA ALA A 20 -8.69 15.51 -0.16
C ALA A 20 -7.19 15.59 -0.51
N PRO A 21 -6.80 16.50 -1.42
CA PRO A 21 -5.39 16.81 -1.69
C PRO A 21 -4.64 17.19 -0.40
N GLY A 22 -3.33 16.93 -0.36
CA GLY A 22 -2.47 17.25 0.78
C GLY A 22 -2.16 16.06 1.69
N GLY A 23 -2.56 14.87 1.28
CA GLY A 23 -2.19 13.63 1.96
C GLY A 23 -3.09 13.28 3.14
N VAL A 24 -3.00 12.03 3.55
CA VAL A 24 -3.84 11.42 4.58
C VAL A 24 -3.07 11.15 5.87
N VAL A 25 -3.83 10.87 6.93
CA VAL A 25 -3.29 10.33 8.18
C VAL A 25 -3.33 8.82 8.12
N ALA A 26 -2.25 8.18 8.51
CA ALA A 26 -2.18 6.75 8.74
C ALA A 26 -1.66 6.45 10.15
N ALA A 27 -1.87 5.25 10.63
CA ALA A 27 -1.26 4.77 11.87
C ALA A 27 -0.71 3.35 11.68
N LEU A 28 0.09 2.89 12.62
CA LEU A 28 0.53 1.50 12.65
C LEU A 28 -0.50 0.66 13.38
N SER A 29 -0.95 -0.43 12.76
CA SER A 29 -1.76 -1.43 13.46
C SER A 29 -0.92 -2.16 14.49
N GLN A 30 -1.52 -2.45 15.64
CA GLN A 30 -0.95 -3.33 16.64
C GLN A 30 -1.15 -4.81 16.29
N PHE A 31 -2.07 -5.11 15.36
CA PHE A 31 -2.32 -6.46 14.92
C PHE A 31 -1.31 -6.89 13.85
N PRO A 32 -0.46 -7.90 14.11
CA PRO A 32 0.55 -8.32 13.15
C PRO A 32 -0.08 -9.02 11.95
N LEU A 33 0.53 -8.86 10.79
CA LEU A 33 0.17 -9.57 9.55
C LEU A 33 1.11 -10.76 9.35
N THR A 34 0.53 -11.97 9.26
CA THR A 34 1.28 -13.18 8.95
C THR A 34 1.09 -13.55 7.49
N VAL A 35 2.16 -13.53 6.73
CA VAL A 35 2.13 -13.92 5.32
C VAL A 35 2.64 -15.34 5.17
N ASN A 36 1.79 -16.25 4.69
CA ASN A 36 2.22 -17.57 4.28
C ASN A 36 3.01 -17.46 2.96
N PRO A 37 4.30 -17.85 2.90
CA PRO A 37 5.11 -17.68 1.69
C PRO A 37 4.55 -18.36 0.43
N ARG A 38 3.74 -19.43 0.60
CA ARG A 38 3.09 -20.12 -0.52
C ARG A 38 1.84 -19.41 -1.05
N LEU A 39 1.32 -18.46 -0.29
CA LEU A 39 0.12 -17.68 -0.61
C LEU A 39 0.45 -16.18 -0.77
N ALA A 40 1.72 -15.82 -0.63
CA ALA A 40 2.17 -14.44 -0.75
C ALA A 40 1.73 -13.85 -2.09
N GLY A 41 1.24 -12.61 -2.04
CA GLY A 41 0.74 -11.88 -3.19
C GLY A 41 -0.64 -12.30 -3.68
N ILE A 42 -1.21 -13.42 -3.24
CA ILE A 42 -2.51 -13.91 -3.71
C ILE A 42 -3.64 -13.29 -2.88
N LYS A 43 -4.47 -12.47 -3.52
CA LYS A 43 -5.64 -11.88 -2.88
C LYS A 43 -6.70 -12.96 -2.62
N THR A 44 -6.89 -13.32 -1.35
CA THR A 44 -7.85 -14.33 -0.91
C THR A 44 -8.96 -13.71 -0.07
N LEU A 45 -10.01 -14.49 0.22
CA LEU A 45 -11.06 -14.12 1.20
C LEU A 45 -10.62 -14.34 2.65
N ASN A 46 -9.51 -15.01 2.89
CA ASN A 46 -8.95 -15.21 4.24
C ASN A 46 -8.23 -13.93 4.70
N ARG A 47 -9.02 -12.95 5.17
CA ARG A 47 -8.57 -11.59 5.53
C ARG A 47 -8.83 -11.27 7.00
N LEU A 48 -8.82 -12.28 7.87
CA LEU A 48 -9.16 -12.09 9.29
C LEU A 48 -8.22 -11.09 9.98
N GLU A 49 -6.92 -11.13 9.69
CA GLU A 49 -5.94 -10.22 10.26
C GLU A 49 -6.22 -8.76 9.87
N GLN A 50 -6.54 -8.50 8.60
CA GLN A 50 -6.90 -7.16 8.14
C GLN A 50 -8.24 -6.69 8.73
N VAL A 51 -9.19 -7.62 8.93
CA VAL A 51 -10.47 -7.31 9.60
C VAL A 51 -10.22 -6.95 11.06
N MET A 52 -9.34 -7.68 11.76
CA MET A 52 -8.99 -7.38 13.14
C MET A 52 -8.25 -6.05 13.27
N ALA A 53 -7.26 -5.80 12.40
CA ALA A 53 -6.57 -4.52 12.33
C ALA A 53 -7.55 -3.36 12.06
N SER A 54 -8.53 -3.55 11.18
CA SER A 54 -9.52 -2.53 10.86
C SER A 54 -10.40 -2.12 12.05
N ARG A 55 -10.44 -2.90 13.12
CA ARG A 55 -11.15 -2.53 14.35
C ARG A 55 -10.40 -1.49 15.21
N GLU A 56 -9.14 -1.25 14.89
CA GLU A 56 -8.30 -0.27 15.58
C GLU A 56 -8.47 1.15 15.04
N PHE A 57 -9.23 1.36 13.93
CA PHE A 57 -9.52 2.70 13.41
C PHE A 57 -10.21 3.56 14.47
N SER A 58 -9.63 4.73 14.77
CA SER A 58 -10.21 5.72 15.68
C SER A 58 -11.18 6.70 14.98
N GLY A 59 -11.12 6.73 13.65
CA GLY A 59 -11.90 7.62 12.78
C GLY A 59 -11.09 8.78 12.19
N GLU A 60 -9.85 8.98 12.62
CA GLU A 60 -8.94 9.98 12.05
C GLU A 60 -8.09 9.43 10.92
N GLU A 61 -7.78 8.13 10.97
CA GLU A 61 -6.90 7.48 10.01
C GLU A 61 -7.64 7.13 8.72
N PHE A 62 -6.98 7.34 7.61
CA PHE A 62 -7.39 6.82 6.31
C PHE A 62 -7.02 5.34 6.16
N GLU A 63 -5.88 4.95 6.73
CA GLU A 63 -5.36 3.59 6.63
C GLU A 63 -4.57 3.19 7.89
N LEU A 64 -4.57 1.90 8.18
CA LEU A 64 -3.69 1.30 9.17
C LEU A 64 -2.64 0.45 8.47
N ILE A 65 -1.38 0.78 8.68
CA ILE A 65 -0.24 0.06 8.14
C ILE A 65 0.05 -1.14 9.05
N MET A 66 0.13 -2.31 8.47
CA MET A 66 0.39 -3.56 9.16
C MET A 66 1.85 -3.96 9.03
N ALA A 67 2.39 -4.48 10.11
CA ALA A 67 3.73 -5.04 10.18
C ALA A 67 3.67 -6.54 10.49
N ASN A 68 4.74 -7.28 10.18
CA ASN A 68 4.90 -8.63 10.66
C ASN A 68 5.33 -8.65 12.15
N ALA A 69 5.52 -9.84 12.71
CA ALA A 69 5.94 -10.01 14.10
C ALA A 69 7.33 -9.40 14.43
N ASP A 70 8.16 -9.18 13.42
CA ASP A 70 9.47 -8.53 13.55
C ASP A 70 9.39 -7.00 13.43
N GLY A 71 8.18 -6.44 13.32
CA GLY A 71 7.94 -5.00 13.16
C GLY A 71 8.25 -4.45 11.78
N GLN A 72 8.45 -5.30 10.78
CA GLN A 72 8.71 -4.90 9.40
C GLN A 72 7.40 -4.51 8.72
N LEU A 73 7.35 -3.33 8.13
CA LEU A 73 6.15 -2.80 7.47
C LEU A 73 5.90 -3.55 6.15
N LEU A 74 4.67 -4.02 5.97
CA LEU A 74 4.29 -4.85 4.83
C LEU A 74 3.31 -4.13 3.89
N GLU A 75 2.11 -3.87 4.36
CA GLU A 75 1.01 -3.28 3.57
C GLU A 75 0.00 -2.60 4.50
N GLY A 76 -0.94 -1.85 3.96
CA GLY A 76 -2.11 -1.38 4.71
C GLY A 76 -3.19 -2.47 4.80
N THR A 77 -4.28 -2.21 5.54
CA THR A 77 -5.41 -3.14 5.61
C THR A 77 -6.04 -3.38 4.23
N ARG A 78 -5.88 -2.44 3.30
CA ARG A 78 -6.43 -2.47 1.92
C ARG A 78 -5.50 -1.86 0.86
N THR A 79 -4.30 -1.41 1.22
CA THR A 79 -3.36 -0.73 0.33
C THR A 79 -1.99 -1.38 0.37
N ASN A 80 -1.17 -1.19 -0.68
CA ASN A 80 0.27 -1.44 -0.62
C ASN A 80 1.04 -0.15 -0.33
N LEU A 81 2.30 -0.29 0.09
CA LEU A 81 3.19 0.81 0.44
C LEU A 81 4.22 1.05 -0.66
N ILE A 82 4.45 2.32 -0.98
CA ILE A 82 5.59 2.78 -1.78
C ILE A 82 6.22 3.95 -1.05
N VAL A 83 7.53 3.90 -0.81
CA VAL A 83 8.30 4.93 -0.13
C VAL A 83 9.20 5.61 -1.15
N ARG A 84 9.17 6.95 -1.20
CA ARG A 84 10.12 7.75 -1.96
C ARG A 84 11.27 8.18 -1.08
N MET A 85 12.45 7.76 -1.45
CA MET A 85 13.70 8.25 -0.91
C MET A 85 14.31 9.26 -1.88
N GLU A 86 15.35 9.97 -1.48
CA GLU A 86 16.02 10.98 -2.31
C GLU A 86 16.49 10.44 -3.65
N SER A 87 17.03 9.22 -3.69
CA SER A 87 17.65 8.62 -4.89
C SER A 87 16.92 7.39 -5.42
N GLU A 88 15.94 6.86 -4.70
CA GLU A 88 15.27 5.61 -5.07
C GLU A 88 13.86 5.52 -4.53
N TRP A 89 13.10 4.58 -5.07
CA TRP A 89 11.80 4.17 -4.59
C TRP A 89 11.90 2.81 -3.93
N VAL A 90 11.22 2.65 -2.79
CA VAL A 90 11.29 1.43 -1.98
C VAL A 90 9.89 0.90 -1.74
N THR A 91 9.71 -0.41 -1.86
CA THR A 91 8.44 -1.09 -1.56
C THR A 91 8.74 -2.48 -1.01
N PRO A 92 7.89 -3.05 -0.14
CA PRO A 92 8.09 -4.42 0.32
C PRO A 92 8.07 -5.42 -0.84
N PRO A 93 8.91 -6.46 -0.81
CA PRO A 93 8.94 -7.49 -1.85
C PRO A 93 7.64 -8.33 -1.83
N VAL A 94 7.24 -8.85 -2.99
CA VAL A 94 5.98 -9.60 -3.14
C VAL A 94 5.88 -10.79 -2.20
N GLU A 95 7.01 -11.45 -1.92
CA GLU A 95 7.09 -12.60 -1.02
C GLU A 95 6.73 -12.27 0.44
N SER A 96 6.73 -10.98 0.78
CA SER A 96 6.37 -10.46 2.09
C SER A 96 4.96 -9.87 2.15
N LEU A 97 4.24 -9.81 1.03
CA LEU A 97 2.93 -9.21 0.94
C LEU A 97 1.80 -10.24 0.98
N ALA A 98 0.71 -9.92 1.66
CA ALA A 98 -0.52 -10.69 1.53
C ALA A 98 -1.18 -10.46 0.16
N VAL A 99 -1.00 -9.27 -0.43
CA VAL A 99 -1.54 -8.93 -1.75
C VAL A 99 -0.50 -8.24 -2.63
N ALA A 100 -0.16 -8.85 -3.76
CA ALA A 100 0.56 -8.19 -4.84
C ALA A 100 -0.43 -7.29 -5.61
N GLY A 101 -0.58 -6.04 -5.17
CA GLY A 101 -1.59 -5.13 -5.71
C GLY A 101 -1.34 -4.75 -7.16
N VAL A 102 -2.41 -4.75 -7.98
CA VAL A 102 -2.35 -4.33 -9.39
C VAL A 102 -1.89 -2.88 -9.51
N MET A 103 -2.42 -1.98 -8.66
CA MET A 103 -1.98 -0.58 -8.65
C MET A 103 -0.51 -0.41 -8.24
N ARG A 104 -0.03 -1.24 -7.27
CA ARG A 104 1.39 -1.28 -6.94
C ARG A 104 2.23 -1.66 -8.16
N GLN A 105 1.88 -2.74 -8.85
CA GLN A 105 2.61 -3.20 -10.03
C GLN A 105 2.63 -2.11 -11.11
N TYR A 106 1.49 -1.51 -11.42
CA TYR A 106 1.37 -0.42 -12.37
C TYR A 106 2.30 0.76 -12.01
N ALA A 107 2.28 1.21 -10.75
CA ALA A 107 3.14 2.30 -10.30
C ALA A 107 4.64 1.97 -10.45
N LEU A 108 5.05 0.73 -10.13
CA LEU A 108 6.43 0.30 -10.32
C LEU A 108 6.83 0.25 -11.80
N GLU A 109 5.93 -0.14 -12.69
CA GLU A 109 6.16 -0.14 -14.14
C GLU A 109 6.34 1.29 -14.67
N CYS A 110 5.48 2.24 -14.26
CA CYS A 110 5.62 3.66 -14.60
C CYS A 110 6.95 4.25 -14.11
N LEU A 111 7.32 3.96 -12.86
CA LEU A 111 8.59 4.42 -12.29
C LEU A 111 9.79 3.88 -13.07
N ARG A 112 9.77 2.59 -13.45
CA ARG A 112 10.83 1.99 -14.29
C ARG A 112 10.89 2.64 -15.68
N ALA A 113 9.74 2.84 -16.30
CA ALA A 113 9.65 3.48 -17.61
C ALA A 113 10.16 4.94 -17.59
N SER A 114 10.04 5.62 -16.46
CA SER A 114 10.56 6.97 -16.23
C SER A 114 12.03 7.00 -15.76
N GLY A 115 12.72 5.87 -15.74
CA GLY A 115 14.14 5.78 -15.42
C GLY A 115 14.47 5.82 -13.92
N HIS A 116 13.48 5.67 -13.05
CA HIS A 116 13.71 5.68 -11.60
C HIS A 116 14.27 4.35 -11.09
N THR A 117 15.15 4.44 -10.09
CA THR A 117 15.64 3.27 -9.35
C THR A 117 14.57 2.79 -8.38
N ILE A 118 14.25 1.49 -8.43
CA ILE A 118 13.31 0.85 -7.54
C ILE A 118 14.00 -0.28 -6.81
N ARG A 119 13.78 -0.33 -5.49
CA ARG A 119 14.25 -1.40 -4.64
C ARG A 119 13.06 -2.10 -3.95
N GLU A 120 12.88 -3.36 -4.26
CA GLU A 120 11.96 -4.23 -3.54
C GLU A 120 12.70 -4.81 -2.35
N GLN A 121 12.44 -4.27 -1.16
CA GLN A 121 13.11 -4.65 0.08
C GLN A 121 12.21 -4.45 1.29
N ILE A 122 12.54 -5.13 2.37
CA ILE A 122 11.87 -4.98 3.66
C ILE A 122 11.98 -3.54 4.16
N ILE A 123 10.85 -2.98 4.59
CA ILE A 123 10.78 -1.63 5.15
C ILE A 123 10.78 -1.72 6.67
N GLN A 124 11.85 -1.24 7.28
CA GLN A 124 11.89 -1.01 8.72
C GLN A 124 11.24 0.35 9.04
N PRO A 125 10.51 0.50 10.17
CA PRO A 125 9.93 1.78 10.56
C PRO A 125 10.94 2.93 10.60
N ALA A 126 12.20 2.65 10.95
CA ALA A 126 13.29 3.63 10.97
C ALA A 126 13.53 4.29 9.60
N LEU A 127 13.20 3.63 8.49
CA LEU A 127 13.30 4.22 7.14
C LEU A 127 12.42 5.47 7.02
N LEU A 128 11.25 5.47 7.66
CA LEU A 128 10.29 6.57 7.61
C LEU A 128 10.69 7.78 8.50
N SER A 129 11.78 7.64 9.25
CA SER A 129 12.38 8.73 10.02
C SER A 129 13.75 9.14 9.46
N SER A 130 14.17 8.60 8.33
CA SER A 130 15.48 8.90 7.75
C SER A 130 15.50 10.28 7.07
N PRO A 131 16.64 11.00 7.07
CA PRO A 131 16.76 12.30 6.42
C PRO A 131 16.50 12.28 4.91
N GLY A 132 16.68 11.12 4.29
CA GLY A 132 16.46 10.93 2.84
C GLY A 132 15.00 10.65 2.46
N LEU A 133 14.07 10.59 3.42
CA LEU A 133 12.65 10.38 3.12
C LEU A 133 12.09 11.59 2.35
N ARG A 134 11.36 11.32 1.28
CA ARG A 134 10.64 12.33 0.47
C ARG A 134 9.14 12.11 0.48
N GLY A 135 8.66 10.89 0.72
CA GLY A 135 7.23 10.59 0.83
C GLY A 135 6.93 9.13 1.13
N LEU A 136 5.76 8.90 1.68
CA LEU A 136 5.14 7.58 1.82
C LEU A 136 3.81 7.60 1.09
N TYR A 137 3.54 6.59 0.28
CA TYR A 137 2.31 6.48 -0.51
C TYR A 137 1.61 5.16 -0.22
N LEU A 138 0.29 5.25 -0.19
CA LEU A 138 -0.65 4.14 -0.13
C LEU A 138 -1.28 3.97 -1.49
N VAL A 139 -1.29 2.76 -2.02
CA VAL A 139 -1.79 2.50 -3.38
C VAL A 139 -2.76 1.32 -3.41
N ASN A 140 -3.87 1.48 -4.10
CA ASN A 140 -4.76 0.40 -4.50
C ASN A 140 -5.61 0.80 -5.73
N SER A 141 -6.32 -0.15 -6.34
CA SER A 141 -7.08 0.08 -7.57
C SER A 141 -8.40 0.85 -7.37
N VAL A 142 -8.77 1.19 -6.14
CA VAL A 142 -10.01 1.95 -5.84
C VAL A 142 -9.71 3.43 -5.62
N VAL A 143 -8.68 3.72 -4.80
CA VAL A 143 -8.32 5.11 -4.44
C VAL A 143 -7.12 5.63 -5.24
N GLY A 144 -6.51 4.79 -6.08
CA GLY A 144 -5.33 5.16 -6.83
C GLY A 144 -4.11 5.28 -5.94
N ILE A 145 -3.48 6.45 -5.96
CA ILE A 145 -2.27 6.80 -5.21
C ILE A 145 -2.64 7.89 -4.19
N VAL A 146 -2.26 7.68 -2.95
CA VAL A 146 -2.54 8.63 -1.86
C VAL A 146 -1.28 8.83 -1.03
N ALA A 147 -0.80 10.07 -0.93
CA ALA A 147 0.34 10.42 -0.08
C ALA A 147 -0.07 10.40 1.41
N VAL A 148 0.85 9.99 2.28
CA VAL A 148 0.67 10.02 3.74
C VAL A 148 1.39 11.24 4.30
N ARG A 149 0.63 12.16 4.91
CA ARG A 149 1.19 13.37 5.54
C ARG A 149 1.55 13.17 7.02
N ARG A 150 0.98 12.16 7.67
CA ARG A 150 1.24 11.84 9.08
C ARG A 150 1.09 10.35 9.33
N LEU A 151 2.05 9.77 10.03
CA LEU A 151 2.00 8.39 10.50
C LEU A 151 2.02 8.37 12.03
N GLY A 152 0.90 8.04 12.64
CA GLY A 152 0.70 8.20 14.08
C GLY A 152 0.91 9.66 14.52
N SER A 153 1.93 9.90 15.33
CA SER A 153 2.32 11.24 15.78
C SER A 153 3.42 11.91 14.95
N VAL A 154 3.92 11.23 13.89
CA VAL A 154 5.06 11.72 13.09
C VAL A 154 4.56 12.32 11.79
N ASP A 155 4.84 13.60 11.56
CA ASP A 155 4.60 14.25 10.28
C ASP A 155 5.62 13.77 9.25
N LEU A 156 5.13 13.46 8.04
CA LEU A 156 5.93 12.98 6.94
C LEU A 156 5.97 14.04 5.81
N PRO A 157 7.05 14.08 5.05
CA PRO A 157 7.08 14.91 3.84
C PRO A 157 6.02 14.42 2.85
N VAL A 158 5.31 15.36 2.26
CA VAL A 158 4.31 15.10 1.21
C VAL A 158 4.86 15.64 -0.09
N ASP A 159 4.93 14.81 -1.08
CA ASP A 159 5.18 15.23 -2.45
C ASP A 159 4.21 14.51 -3.41
N ASP A 160 4.00 15.08 -4.58
CA ASP A 160 3.11 14.57 -5.64
C ASP A 160 3.88 13.75 -6.68
N GLY A 161 5.13 13.40 -6.41
CA GLY A 161 6.02 12.78 -7.39
C GLY A 161 5.48 11.47 -7.96
N LEU A 162 4.87 10.62 -7.14
CA LEU A 162 4.29 9.36 -7.64
C LEU A 162 3.03 9.61 -8.47
N GLU A 163 2.16 10.50 -8.02
CA GLU A 163 0.94 10.88 -8.76
C GLU A 163 1.27 11.51 -10.11
N THR A 164 2.30 12.36 -10.15
CA THR A 164 2.78 13.00 -11.38
C THR A 164 3.34 12.00 -12.40
N ILE A 165 4.04 10.96 -11.92
CA ILE A 165 4.64 9.93 -12.78
C ILE A 165 3.58 8.91 -13.21
N CYS A 166 2.71 8.54 -12.29
CA CYS A 166 1.68 7.52 -12.47
C CYS A 166 0.30 8.17 -12.30
N ASP A 167 -0.31 8.61 -13.37
CA ASP A 167 -1.72 9.04 -13.35
C ASP A 167 -2.62 7.81 -13.49
N PRO A 168 -3.28 7.34 -12.41
CA PRO A 168 -4.12 6.15 -12.46
C PRO A 168 -5.38 6.34 -13.31
N LEU A 169 -5.75 7.58 -13.64
CA LEU A 169 -6.93 7.87 -14.48
C LEU A 169 -6.64 7.75 -15.97
N LYS A 170 -5.39 7.87 -16.40
CA LYS A 170 -5.00 7.70 -17.82
C LYS A 170 -5.20 6.29 -18.36
N THR A 171 -5.40 5.31 -17.50
CA THR A 171 -5.69 3.93 -17.92
C THR A 171 -7.18 3.69 -18.16
N LEU A 172 -8.04 4.68 -17.94
CA LEU A 172 -9.49 4.59 -18.14
C LEU A 172 -9.97 5.29 -19.43
N GLU A 173 -9.05 5.93 -20.16
CA GLU A 173 -9.27 6.47 -21.51
C GLU A 173 -8.90 5.43 -22.59
#